data_7228f9d9fc263e52d973c27227106284
#
_entry.id   7228f9d9fc263e52d973c27227106284
#
_cell.length_a   1.000
_cell.length_b   1.000
_cell.length_c   1.000
_cell.angle_alpha   90.00
_cell.angle_beta   90.00
_cell.angle_gamma   90.00
#
_symmetry.space_group_name_H-M   'P 1'
#
loop_
_entity.id
_entity.type
_entity.pdbx_description
1 polymer ?
#
loop_
_entity_poly.entity_id
_entity_poly.type
_entity_poly.pdbx_seq_one_letter_code
_entity_poly.pdbx_strand_id
1 'polypeptide(L)'
;GLLGPSGCGKSTTLYMICGLQKPTKGQIFFGEDDVTGLAPENRGVGLVFQNYALYPHLTVKQNILFPLQNLKGADKLSKEEMLKRAYETAKLVQIDELMDRKPSELSGGQQQRVAIARALVKMPRVLLLDEPLSNLDARLRLQTREEIRRIQRETKITTVFVTHDQDEAMSISDF
;
A
#
# COMPACT_ATOMS: atom_id res chain seq x y z
N GLY A 1 -7.36 -12.29 3.11
CA GLY A 1 -6.03 -12.58 2.54
C GLY A 1 -6.10 -13.53 1.35
N LEU A 2 -5.11 -13.44 0.46
CA LEU A 2 -4.89 -14.40 -0.63
C LEU A 2 -3.72 -15.31 -0.27
N LEU A 3 -4.01 -16.55 0.06
CA LEU A 3 -3.03 -17.57 0.46
C LEU A 3 -2.79 -18.57 -0.68
N GLY A 4 -1.55 -18.97 -0.86
CA GLY A 4 -1.18 -20.02 -1.81
C GLY A 4 0.33 -20.15 -2.00
N PRO A 5 0.82 -21.24 -2.61
CA PRO A 5 2.23 -21.43 -2.85
C PRO A 5 2.80 -20.38 -3.82
N SER A 6 4.12 -20.22 -3.84
CA SER A 6 4.79 -19.34 -4.78
C SER A 6 4.46 -19.74 -6.22
N GLY A 7 4.22 -18.76 -7.08
CA GLY A 7 3.91 -18.99 -8.51
C GLY A 7 2.47 -19.38 -8.82
N CYS A 8 1.55 -19.45 -7.84
CA CYS A 8 0.15 -19.82 -8.10
C CYS A 8 -0.74 -18.67 -8.64
N GLY A 9 -0.18 -17.49 -8.92
CA GLY A 9 -0.92 -16.37 -9.52
C GLY A 9 -1.46 -15.32 -8.56
N LYS A 10 -1.07 -15.32 -7.29
CA LYS A 10 -1.53 -14.34 -6.28
C LYS A 10 -1.19 -12.89 -6.66
N SER A 11 0.07 -12.62 -6.94
CA SER A 11 0.53 -11.29 -7.37
C SER A 11 -0.12 -10.88 -8.70
N THR A 12 -0.30 -11.83 -9.62
CA THR A 12 -1.02 -11.60 -10.88
C THR A 12 -2.46 -11.14 -10.62
N THR A 13 -3.16 -11.81 -9.70
CA THR A 13 -4.52 -11.41 -9.27
C THR A 13 -4.51 -10.00 -8.69
N LEU A 14 -3.55 -9.70 -7.82
CA LEU A 14 -3.38 -8.37 -7.23
C LEU A 14 -3.17 -7.29 -8.30
N TYR A 15 -2.33 -7.57 -9.31
CA TYR A 15 -2.06 -6.65 -10.41
C TYR A 15 -3.25 -6.46 -11.35
N MET A 16 -4.11 -7.46 -11.51
CA MET A 16 -5.40 -7.30 -12.19
C MET A 16 -6.34 -6.40 -11.39
N ILE A 17 -6.41 -6.56 -10.08
CA ILE A 17 -7.26 -5.71 -9.21
C ILE A 17 -6.82 -4.26 -9.30
N CYS A 18 -5.52 -3.97 -9.25
CA CYS A 18 -5.02 -2.59 -9.34
C CYS A 18 -4.99 -2.02 -10.76
N GLY A 19 -5.18 -2.84 -11.80
CA GLY A 19 -5.23 -2.40 -13.20
C GLY A 19 -3.89 -2.41 -13.93
N LEU A 20 -2.81 -2.94 -13.33
CA LEU A 20 -1.51 -3.12 -13.99
C LEU A 20 -1.53 -4.24 -15.02
N GLN A 21 -2.44 -5.21 -14.87
CA GLN A 21 -2.69 -6.28 -15.83
C GLN A 21 -4.19 -6.36 -16.14
N LYS A 22 -4.51 -6.70 -17.39
CA LYS A 22 -5.89 -6.91 -17.81
C LYS A 22 -6.27 -8.38 -17.63
N PRO A 23 -7.46 -8.68 -17.07
CA PRO A 23 -7.97 -10.04 -17.05
C PRO A 23 -8.31 -10.51 -18.48
N THR A 24 -8.04 -11.76 -18.78
CA THR A 24 -8.40 -12.37 -20.08
C THR A 24 -9.92 -12.46 -20.24
N LYS A 25 -10.62 -12.74 -19.15
CA LYS A 25 -12.09 -12.84 -19.06
C LYS A 25 -12.54 -12.41 -17.67
N GLY A 26 -13.82 -12.05 -17.57
CA GLY A 26 -14.43 -11.63 -16.31
C GLY A 26 -14.33 -10.13 -16.07
N GLN A 27 -14.83 -9.71 -14.91
CA GLN A 27 -14.94 -8.31 -14.50
C GLN A 27 -14.46 -8.12 -13.07
N ILE A 28 -14.06 -6.91 -12.75
CA ILE A 28 -13.59 -6.51 -11.42
C ILE A 28 -14.50 -5.37 -10.95
N PHE A 29 -15.11 -5.55 -9.77
CA PHE A 29 -15.99 -4.58 -9.16
C PHE A 29 -15.45 -4.11 -7.81
N PHE A 30 -15.57 -2.80 -7.54
CA PHE A 30 -15.40 -2.24 -6.21
C PHE A 30 -16.77 -1.76 -5.71
N GLY A 31 -17.43 -2.58 -4.87
CA GLY A 31 -18.83 -2.43 -4.59
C GLY A 31 -19.64 -2.69 -5.85
N GLU A 32 -20.43 -1.69 -6.30
CA GLU A 32 -21.22 -1.76 -7.51
C GLU A 32 -20.50 -1.19 -8.76
N ASP A 33 -19.33 -0.59 -8.57
CA ASP A 33 -18.57 0.05 -9.66
C ASP A 33 -17.75 -0.97 -10.42
N ASP A 34 -17.99 -1.14 -11.73
CA ASP A 34 -17.12 -1.89 -12.63
C ASP A 34 -15.86 -1.09 -12.92
N VAL A 35 -14.72 -1.58 -12.43
CA VAL A 35 -13.41 -0.95 -12.59
C VAL A 35 -12.54 -1.64 -13.64
N THR A 36 -13.04 -2.66 -14.30
CA THR A 36 -12.28 -3.52 -15.22
C THR A 36 -11.55 -2.74 -16.32
N GLY A 37 -12.21 -1.75 -16.89
CA GLY A 37 -11.68 -0.92 -17.97
C GLY A 37 -10.91 0.32 -17.52
N LEU A 38 -10.88 0.63 -16.21
CA LEU A 38 -10.23 1.82 -15.70
C LEU A 38 -8.71 1.64 -15.60
N ALA A 39 -7.97 2.70 -15.90
CA ALA A 39 -6.54 2.77 -15.66
C ALA A 39 -6.24 2.73 -14.14
N PRO A 40 -5.06 2.23 -13.71
CA PRO A 40 -4.70 2.09 -12.29
C PRO A 40 -4.92 3.37 -11.47
N GLU A 41 -4.50 4.51 -12.01
CA GLU A 41 -4.63 5.82 -11.36
C GLU A 41 -6.07 6.26 -11.10
N ASN A 42 -7.04 5.68 -11.81
CA ASN A 42 -8.48 6.02 -11.73
C ASN A 42 -9.29 4.99 -10.91
N ARG A 43 -8.64 3.93 -10.39
CA ARG A 43 -9.34 2.88 -9.61
C ARG A 43 -9.48 3.21 -8.14
N GLY A 44 -8.77 4.18 -7.60
CA GLY A 44 -8.75 4.46 -6.17
C GLY A 44 -8.05 3.33 -5.37
N VAL A 45 -6.96 2.80 -5.88
CA VAL A 45 -6.18 1.72 -5.29
C VAL A 45 -4.84 2.24 -4.79
N GLY A 46 -4.43 1.80 -3.60
CA GLY A 46 -3.06 1.90 -3.13
C GLY A 46 -2.38 0.53 -3.24
N LEU A 47 -1.18 0.48 -3.81
CA LEU A 47 -0.41 -0.76 -3.96
C LEU A 47 0.95 -0.64 -3.27
N VAL A 48 1.28 -1.63 -2.45
CA VAL A 48 2.60 -1.82 -1.85
C VAL A 48 3.22 -3.08 -2.46
N PHE A 49 4.32 -2.90 -3.18
CA PHE A 49 5.09 -3.99 -3.77
C PHE A 49 5.94 -4.73 -2.74
N GLN A 50 6.30 -5.97 -3.01
CA GLN A 50 7.15 -6.80 -2.16
C GLN A 50 8.52 -6.15 -1.84
N ASN A 51 9.10 -5.41 -2.78
CA ASN A 51 10.36 -4.68 -2.63
C ASN A 51 10.16 -3.21 -2.20
N TYR A 52 8.95 -2.84 -1.75
CA TYR A 52 8.53 -1.50 -1.37
C TYR A 52 8.51 -0.48 -2.51
N ALA A 53 9.30 -0.62 -3.55
CA ALA A 53 9.42 0.26 -4.72
C ALA A 53 9.56 1.74 -4.36
N LEU A 54 10.34 2.06 -3.32
CA LEU A 54 10.62 3.44 -2.93
C LEU A 54 11.57 4.10 -3.92
N TYR A 55 11.40 5.40 -4.11
CA TYR A 55 12.34 6.21 -4.88
C TYR A 55 13.59 6.51 -4.04
N PRO A 56 14.75 5.90 -4.34
CA PRO A 56 15.91 5.93 -3.44
C PRO A 56 16.57 7.31 -3.34
N HIS A 57 16.37 8.15 -4.35
CA HIS A 57 16.90 9.52 -4.41
C HIS A 57 16.02 10.55 -3.70
N LEU A 58 14.78 10.19 -3.36
CA LEU A 58 13.83 11.04 -2.67
C LEU A 58 13.83 10.76 -1.16
N THR A 59 13.57 11.80 -0.36
CA THR A 59 13.33 11.64 1.08
C THR A 59 12.01 10.91 1.36
N VAL A 60 11.77 10.49 2.60
CA VAL A 60 10.49 9.93 3.05
C VAL A 60 9.34 10.88 2.70
N LYS A 61 9.45 12.14 3.05
CA LYS A 61 8.47 13.18 2.73
C LYS A 61 8.18 13.27 1.24
N GLN A 62 9.21 13.29 0.42
CA GLN A 62 9.06 13.37 -1.04
C GLN A 62 8.43 12.09 -1.63
N ASN A 63 8.78 10.91 -1.11
CA ASN A 63 8.13 9.65 -1.49
C ASN A 63 6.61 9.69 -1.21
N ILE A 64 6.21 10.18 -0.04
CA ILE A 64 4.79 10.26 0.35
C ILE A 64 4.05 11.34 -0.44
N LEU A 65 4.69 12.48 -0.71
CA LEU A 65 4.10 13.58 -1.49
C LEU A 65 3.94 13.25 -2.98
N PHE A 66 4.75 12.37 -3.53
CA PHE A 66 4.79 12.09 -4.96
C PHE A 66 3.41 11.77 -5.57
N PRO A 67 2.58 10.88 -4.98
CA PRO A 67 1.25 10.63 -5.52
C PRO A 67 0.33 11.84 -5.53
N LEU A 68 0.47 12.74 -4.55
CA LEU A 68 -0.34 13.95 -4.45
C LEU A 68 0.07 15.03 -5.47
N GLN A 69 1.35 15.12 -5.78
CA GLN A 69 1.88 16.07 -6.76
C GLN A 69 1.42 15.77 -8.20
N ASN A 70 1.03 14.52 -8.46
CA ASN A 70 0.56 14.08 -9.77
C ASN A 70 -0.97 14.19 -9.93
N LEU A 71 -1.70 14.67 -8.93
CA LEU A 71 -3.14 14.93 -9.04
C LEU A 71 -3.41 16.09 -10.00
N LYS A 72 -4.45 15.93 -10.83
CA LYS A 72 -4.80 16.91 -11.90
C LYS A 72 -6.27 17.33 -11.76
N GLY A 73 -6.59 18.47 -12.40
CA GLY A 73 -7.96 18.96 -12.47
C GLY A 73 -8.55 19.31 -11.11
N ALA A 74 -9.77 18.86 -10.85
CA ALA A 74 -10.50 19.13 -9.61
C ALA A 74 -9.85 18.49 -8.35
N ASP A 75 -9.05 17.43 -8.54
CA ASP A 75 -8.37 16.73 -7.43
C ASP A 75 -7.03 17.37 -7.04
N LYS A 76 -6.59 18.38 -7.77
CA LYS A 76 -5.33 19.08 -7.49
C LYS A 76 -5.39 19.78 -6.14
N LEU A 77 -4.40 19.48 -5.27
CA LEU A 77 -4.29 20.05 -3.93
C LEU A 77 -3.30 21.22 -3.88
N SER A 78 -3.51 22.14 -2.94
CA SER A 78 -2.52 23.16 -2.59
C SER A 78 -1.28 22.49 -1.97
N LYS A 79 -0.15 23.19 -2.01
CA LYS A 79 1.10 22.72 -1.38
C LYS A 79 0.91 22.49 0.14
N GLU A 80 0.16 23.35 0.79
CA GLU A 80 -0.14 23.26 2.21
C GLU A 80 -0.98 22.02 2.54
N GLU A 81 -2.04 21.77 1.77
CA GLU A 81 -2.89 20.59 1.95
C GLU A 81 -2.12 19.29 1.68
N MET A 82 -1.26 19.24 0.65
CA MET A 82 -0.41 18.09 0.38
C MET A 82 0.53 17.79 1.55
N LEU A 83 1.19 18.81 2.11
CA LEU A 83 2.06 18.66 3.27
C LEU A 83 1.30 18.17 4.50
N LYS A 84 0.13 18.74 4.77
CA LYS A 84 -0.74 18.32 5.87
C LYS A 84 -1.08 16.84 5.77
N ARG A 85 -1.59 16.39 4.61
CA ARG A 85 -1.92 14.97 4.38
C ARG A 85 -0.71 14.05 4.51
N ALA A 86 0.44 14.46 3.99
CA ALA A 86 1.67 13.68 4.10
C ALA A 86 2.09 13.48 5.56
N TYR A 87 2.04 14.54 6.39
CA TYR A 87 2.37 14.43 7.81
C TYR A 87 1.33 13.64 8.61
N GLU A 88 0.05 13.82 8.36
CA GLU A 88 -1.03 13.04 8.99
C GLU A 88 -0.87 11.54 8.68
N THR A 89 -0.57 11.20 7.42
CA THR A 89 -0.33 9.83 7.01
C THR A 89 0.95 9.26 7.61
N ALA A 90 2.02 10.06 7.68
CA ALA A 90 3.27 9.66 8.32
C ALA A 90 3.09 9.36 9.82
N LYS A 91 2.29 10.15 10.53
CA LYS A 91 1.91 9.89 11.92
C LYS A 91 1.10 8.61 12.08
N LEU A 92 0.15 8.36 11.19
CA LEU A 92 -0.66 7.14 11.20
C LEU A 92 0.23 5.89 11.16
N VAL A 93 1.30 5.89 10.37
CA VAL A 93 2.25 4.77 10.27
C VAL A 93 3.51 4.95 11.12
N GLN A 94 3.55 5.96 12.00
CA GLN A 94 4.62 6.22 13.00
C GLN A 94 6.02 6.41 12.39
N ILE A 95 6.10 7.23 11.33
CA ILE A 95 7.36 7.62 10.67
C ILE A 95 7.51 9.14 10.51
N ASP A 96 6.72 9.93 11.18
CA ASP A 96 6.73 11.39 11.08
C ASP A 96 8.08 12.01 11.50
N GLU A 97 8.84 11.35 12.38
CA GLU A 97 10.20 11.77 12.74
C GLU A 97 11.26 11.46 11.67
N LEU A 98 10.91 10.66 10.65
CA LEU A 98 11.83 10.18 9.61
C LEU A 98 11.67 10.92 8.28
N MET A 99 10.84 11.96 8.22
CA MET A 99 10.40 12.61 6.98
C MET A 99 11.55 13.17 6.12
N ASP A 100 12.66 13.56 6.72
CA ASP A 100 13.83 14.13 6.01
C ASP A 100 14.89 13.09 5.65
N ARG A 101 14.73 11.83 6.07
CA ARG A 101 15.64 10.73 5.72
C ARG A 101 15.39 10.18 4.34
N LYS A 102 16.41 9.54 3.77
CA LYS A 102 16.30 8.76 2.52
C LYS A 102 16.05 7.28 2.82
N PRO A 103 15.52 6.50 1.87
CA PRO A 103 15.30 5.07 2.05
C PRO A 103 16.51 4.28 2.51
N SER A 104 17.72 4.64 2.05
CA SER A 104 18.97 3.99 2.44
C SER A 104 19.35 4.16 3.93
N GLU A 105 18.73 5.12 4.61
CA GLU A 105 18.94 5.40 6.04
C GLU A 105 17.89 4.73 6.94
N LEU A 106 17.03 3.90 6.37
CA LEU A 106 15.90 3.27 7.04
C LEU A 106 16.07 1.75 7.15
N SER A 107 15.58 1.18 8.24
CA SER A 107 15.38 -0.28 8.34
C SER A 107 14.32 -0.78 7.35
N GLY A 108 14.31 -2.10 7.08
CA GLY A 108 13.30 -2.70 6.19
C GLY A 108 11.85 -2.42 6.63
N GLY A 109 11.58 -2.50 7.94
CA GLY A 109 10.26 -2.16 8.48
C GLY A 109 9.90 -0.69 8.31
N GLN A 110 10.86 0.22 8.49
CA GLN A 110 10.63 1.65 8.24
C GLN A 110 10.39 1.93 6.76
N GLN A 111 11.14 1.30 5.85
CA GLN A 111 10.90 1.40 4.40
C GLN A 111 9.50 0.93 4.02
N GLN A 112 9.04 -0.16 4.61
CA GLN A 112 7.70 -0.67 4.38
C GLN A 112 6.62 0.31 4.86
N ARG A 113 6.79 0.93 6.02
CA ARG A 113 5.88 1.95 6.53
C ARG A 113 5.81 3.16 5.58
N VAL A 114 6.94 3.58 5.02
CA VAL A 114 6.97 4.63 3.99
C VAL A 114 6.17 4.21 2.75
N ALA A 115 6.31 2.97 2.29
CA ALA A 115 5.56 2.46 1.15
C ALA A 115 4.05 2.41 1.44
N ILE A 116 3.66 1.99 2.64
CA ILE A 116 2.25 2.00 3.09
C ILE A 116 1.74 3.44 3.15
N ALA A 117 2.48 4.38 3.74
CA ALA A 117 2.09 5.80 3.79
C ALA A 117 1.88 6.38 2.39
N ARG A 118 2.81 6.11 1.46
CA ARG A 118 2.68 6.53 0.06
C ARG A 118 1.43 5.96 -0.61
N ALA A 119 1.07 4.72 -0.32
CA ALA A 119 -0.14 4.11 -0.85
C ALA A 119 -1.42 4.69 -0.23
N LEU A 120 -1.38 5.08 1.05
CA LEU A 120 -2.53 5.59 1.80
C LEU A 120 -2.81 7.09 1.60
N VAL A 121 -1.80 7.89 1.25
CA VAL A 121 -1.89 9.36 1.26
C VAL A 121 -2.99 9.93 0.36
N LYS A 122 -3.37 9.20 -0.68
CA LYS A 122 -4.51 9.53 -1.56
C LYS A 122 -5.86 9.05 -1.02
N MET A 123 -5.89 8.43 0.15
CA MET A 123 -7.10 7.82 0.74
C MET A 123 -7.77 6.83 -0.24
N PRO A 124 -7.11 5.71 -0.58
CA PRO A 124 -7.64 4.75 -1.53
C PRO A 124 -8.87 4.02 -1.00
N ARG A 125 -9.71 3.51 -1.89
CA ARG A 125 -10.84 2.62 -1.56
C ARG A 125 -10.35 1.22 -1.16
N VAL A 126 -9.26 0.79 -1.77
CA VAL A 126 -8.66 -0.55 -1.57
C VAL A 126 -7.15 -0.41 -1.42
N LEU A 127 -6.58 -1.04 -0.40
CA LEU A 127 -5.15 -1.18 -0.20
C LEU A 127 -4.72 -2.60 -0.54
N LEU A 128 -3.75 -2.73 -1.42
CA LEU A 128 -3.19 -4.00 -1.87
C LEU A 128 -1.75 -4.14 -1.38
N LEU A 129 -1.45 -5.25 -0.72
CA LEU A 129 -0.14 -5.55 -0.15
C LEU A 129 0.40 -6.86 -0.75
N ASP A 130 1.48 -6.76 -1.53
CA ASP A 130 2.10 -7.92 -2.17
C ASP A 130 3.22 -8.48 -1.28
N GLU A 131 2.97 -9.60 -0.62
CA GLU A 131 3.87 -10.28 0.33
C GLU A 131 4.55 -9.32 1.33
N PRO A 132 3.78 -8.55 2.12
CA PRO A 132 4.31 -7.43 2.90
C PRO A 132 5.27 -7.84 4.02
N LEU A 133 5.32 -9.12 4.38
CA LEU A 133 6.10 -9.63 5.51
C LEU A 133 7.28 -10.52 5.08
N SER A 134 7.42 -10.83 3.78
CA SER A 134 8.38 -11.82 3.26
C SER A 134 9.85 -11.45 3.50
N ASN A 135 10.17 -10.16 3.51
CA ASN A 135 11.55 -9.66 3.60
C ASN A 135 11.97 -9.24 5.03
N LEU A 136 11.20 -9.66 6.04
CA LEU A 136 11.39 -9.25 7.44
C LEU A 136 11.86 -10.43 8.29
N ASP A 137 12.70 -10.16 9.29
CA ASP A 137 13.00 -11.13 10.35
C ASP A 137 11.77 -11.44 11.22
N ALA A 138 11.82 -12.51 12.00
CA ALA A 138 10.66 -13.02 12.75
C ALA A 138 10.06 -11.97 13.72
N ARG A 139 10.90 -11.19 14.40
CA ARG A 139 10.45 -10.18 15.35
C ARG A 139 9.77 -9.01 14.62
N LEU A 140 10.41 -8.51 13.58
CA LEU A 140 9.90 -7.39 12.79
C LEU A 140 8.63 -7.79 12.03
N ARG A 141 8.52 -9.05 11.61
CA ARG A 141 7.33 -9.63 10.98
C ARG A 141 6.12 -9.55 11.90
N LEU A 142 6.28 -9.95 13.18
CA LEU A 142 5.20 -9.85 14.17
C LEU A 142 4.75 -8.40 14.38
N GLN A 143 5.70 -7.49 14.57
CA GLN A 143 5.40 -6.07 14.77
C GLN A 143 4.67 -5.46 13.56
N THR A 144 5.16 -5.74 12.35
CA THR A 144 4.56 -5.22 11.11
C THR A 144 3.16 -5.79 10.88
N ARG A 145 2.94 -7.06 11.24
CA ARG A 145 1.62 -7.69 11.17
C ARG A 145 0.58 -6.97 12.05
N GLU A 146 0.93 -6.70 13.30
CA GLU A 146 0.09 -5.95 14.22
C GLU A 146 -0.19 -4.53 13.71
N GLU A 147 0.80 -3.90 13.12
CA GLU A 147 0.68 -2.56 12.56
C GLU A 147 -0.22 -2.49 11.33
N ILE A 148 -0.09 -3.42 10.39
CA ILE A 148 -0.99 -3.51 9.23
C ILE A 148 -2.44 -3.67 9.72
N ARG A 149 -2.67 -4.52 10.72
CA ARG A 149 -3.99 -4.71 11.30
C ARG A 149 -4.52 -3.45 12.01
N ARG A 150 -3.65 -2.74 12.73
CA ARG A 150 -3.99 -1.45 13.35
C ARG A 150 -4.39 -0.41 12.31
N ILE A 151 -3.57 -0.22 11.29
CA ILE A 151 -3.85 0.73 10.19
C ILE A 151 -5.17 0.40 9.52
N GLN A 152 -5.44 -0.86 9.22
CA GLN A 152 -6.69 -1.30 8.62
C GLN A 152 -7.90 -0.97 9.50
N ARG A 153 -7.80 -1.21 10.82
CA ARG A 153 -8.88 -0.89 11.76
C ARG A 153 -9.13 0.61 11.91
N GLU A 154 -8.07 1.41 11.94
CA GLU A 154 -8.17 2.87 12.06
C GLU A 154 -8.71 3.51 10.78
N THR A 155 -8.26 3.05 9.62
CA THR A 155 -8.67 3.61 8.32
C THR A 155 -9.95 3.01 7.77
N LYS A 156 -10.30 1.79 8.20
CA LYS A 156 -11.41 0.98 7.65
C LYS A 156 -11.33 0.73 6.14
N ILE A 157 -10.14 0.91 5.55
CA ILE A 157 -9.90 0.66 4.14
C ILE A 157 -9.94 -0.84 3.88
N THR A 158 -10.65 -1.27 2.84
CA THR A 158 -10.61 -2.67 2.39
C THR A 158 -9.19 -3.02 2.00
N THR A 159 -8.60 -3.98 2.71
CA THR A 159 -7.20 -4.37 2.50
C THR A 159 -7.13 -5.81 2.00
N VAL A 160 -6.46 -6.00 0.89
CA VAL A 160 -6.14 -7.32 0.33
C VAL A 160 -4.64 -7.52 0.43
N PHE A 161 -4.20 -8.59 1.08
CA PHE A 161 -2.79 -8.92 1.12
C PHE A 161 -2.53 -10.34 0.60
N VAL A 162 -1.38 -10.51 0.00
CA VAL A 162 -0.88 -11.76 -0.55
C VAL A 162 0.16 -12.32 0.40
N THR A 163 0.07 -13.61 0.69
CA THR A 163 1.08 -14.34 1.46
C THR A 163 1.15 -15.80 1.03
N HIS A 164 2.28 -16.43 1.28
CA HIS A 164 2.45 -17.89 1.20
C HIS A 164 2.48 -18.54 2.59
N ASP A 165 2.38 -17.75 3.65
CA ASP A 165 2.42 -18.19 5.05
C ASP A 165 0.99 -18.27 5.62
N GLN A 166 0.63 -19.47 6.11
CA GLN A 166 -0.70 -19.72 6.64
C GLN A 166 -0.96 -18.98 7.97
N ASP A 167 0.05 -18.86 8.83
CA ASP A 167 -0.07 -18.19 10.11
C ASP A 167 -0.28 -16.68 9.91
N GLU A 168 0.39 -16.09 8.91
CA GLU A 168 0.15 -14.71 8.51
C GLU A 168 -1.29 -14.52 8.03
N ALA A 169 -1.75 -15.37 7.11
CA ALA A 169 -3.11 -15.31 6.59
C ALA A 169 -4.15 -15.36 7.70
N MET A 170 -4.03 -16.33 8.62
CA MET A 170 -4.98 -16.51 9.72
C MET A 170 -4.97 -15.38 10.75
N SER A 171 -3.84 -14.71 10.92
CA SER A 171 -3.69 -13.69 11.97
C SER A 171 -4.08 -12.28 11.54
N ILE A 172 -3.96 -11.96 10.26
CA ILE A 172 -4.25 -10.63 9.71
C ILE A 172 -5.66 -10.56 9.14
N SER A 173 -6.12 -11.64 8.48
CA SER A 173 -7.41 -11.64 7.79
C SER A 173 -8.59 -11.69 8.74
N ASP A 174 -9.69 -11.07 8.30
CA ASP A 174 -11.03 -11.25 8.88
C ASP A 174 -11.77 -12.40 8.18
N PHE A 175 -11.32 -12.76 6.95
CA PHE A 175 -11.85 -13.83 6.10
C PHE A 175 -10.69 -14.54 5.41
#